data_c17f7ad30cfdf2168ec34db0a5493840
#
_entry.id   c17f7ad30cfdf2168ec34db0a5493840
#
_cell.length_a   1.000
_cell.length_b   1.000
_cell.length_c   1.000
_cell.angle_alpha   90.00
_cell.angle_beta   90.00
_cell.angle_gamma   90.00
#
_symmetry.space_group_name_H-M   'P 1'
#
loop_
_entity.id
_entity.type
_entity.pdbx_description
1 polymer ?
#
loop_
_entity_poly.entity_id
_entity_poly.type
_entity_poly.pdbx_seq_one_letter_code
_entity_poly.pdbx_strand_id
1 'polypeptide(L)'
;MEPMNRALKEQNSDCWINGRRRDHGAERAALPVWEGKKLNPLAFWSFEDCWSYLRKNNVPYHPLHDVGFSSLGDMHSTKKVDHKIWFTYGGERSGRFQNLVNKDGTAKTECGIHTEISKDLNIKESASAGK
;
A
#
# COMPACT_ATOMS: atom_id res chain seq x y z
N MET A 1 -9.63 5.75 -10.92
CA MET A 1 -10.37 4.93 -9.92
C MET A 1 -11.47 4.12 -10.57
N GLU A 2 -12.17 4.67 -11.56
CA GLU A 2 -13.24 3.97 -12.29
C GLU A 2 -12.83 2.57 -12.78
N PRO A 3 -11.68 2.37 -13.44
CA PRO A 3 -11.29 1.04 -13.95
C PRO A 3 -11.19 -0.03 -12.86
N MET A 4 -10.70 0.32 -11.67
CA MET A 4 -10.58 -0.63 -10.55
C MET A 4 -11.95 -0.99 -9.98
N ASN A 5 -12.83 0.00 -9.81
CA ASN A 5 -14.20 -0.23 -9.36
C ASN A 5 -14.98 -1.10 -10.33
N ARG A 6 -14.83 -0.87 -11.64
CA ARG A 6 -15.42 -1.70 -12.67
C ARG A 6 -14.89 -3.13 -12.60
N ALA A 7 -13.59 -3.33 -12.55
CA ALA A 7 -12.97 -4.64 -12.46
C ALA A 7 -13.49 -5.45 -11.25
N LEU A 8 -13.58 -4.84 -10.08
CA LEU A 8 -14.10 -5.49 -8.87
C LEU A 8 -15.58 -5.91 -9.00
N LYS A 9 -16.37 -5.11 -9.72
CA LYS A 9 -17.78 -5.44 -10.01
C LYS A 9 -17.90 -6.55 -11.04
N GLU A 10 -17.21 -6.44 -12.17
CA GLU A 10 -17.25 -7.41 -13.27
C GLU A 10 -16.75 -8.79 -12.84
N GLN A 11 -15.69 -8.83 -12.04
CA GLN A 11 -15.12 -10.08 -11.52
C GLN A 11 -15.92 -10.65 -10.35
N ASN A 12 -16.94 -9.94 -9.84
CA ASN A 12 -17.70 -10.32 -8.65
C ASN A 12 -16.80 -10.79 -7.48
N SER A 13 -15.73 -10.05 -7.22
CA SER A 13 -14.67 -10.46 -6.31
C SER A 13 -15.16 -10.49 -4.87
N ASP A 14 -14.94 -11.60 -4.16
CA ASP A 14 -15.24 -11.74 -2.74
C ASP A 14 -14.25 -11.00 -1.85
N CYS A 15 -13.00 -10.96 -2.28
CA CYS A 15 -11.91 -10.38 -1.52
C CYS A 15 -10.87 -9.74 -2.44
N TRP A 16 -10.28 -8.63 -1.99
CA TRP A 16 -9.14 -7.98 -2.61
C TRP A 16 -7.92 -8.09 -1.70
N ILE A 17 -6.96 -8.93 -2.09
CA ILE A 17 -5.71 -9.13 -1.36
C ILE A 17 -4.71 -8.04 -1.77
N ASN A 18 -4.05 -7.42 -0.79
CA ASN A 18 -3.02 -6.42 -1.07
C ASN A 18 -1.85 -6.46 -0.06
N GLY A 19 -0.69 -5.96 -0.47
CA GLY A 19 0.55 -6.00 0.28
C GLY A 19 0.78 -4.79 1.20
N ARG A 20 -0.27 -4.12 1.66
CA ARG A 20 -0.11 -3.02 2.62
C ARG A 20 0.37 -3.54 3.97
N ARG A 21 1.23 -2.77 4.63
CA ARG A 21 1.81 -3.10 5.95
C ARG A 21 1.78 -1.90 6.88
N ARG A 22 1.68 -2.15 8.18
CA ARG A 22 1.77 -1.10 9.21
C ARG A 22 3.13 -0.42 9.22
N ASP A 23 4.17 -1.15 8.92
CA ASP A 23 5.56 -0.68 8.79
C ASP A 23 5.76 0.41 7.70
N HIS A 24 4.82 0.55 6.79
CA HIS A 24 4.80 1.67 5.85
C HIS A 24 4.61 3.04 6.52
N GLY A 25 4.15 3.07 7.77
CA GLY A 25 3.90 4.28 8.55
C GLY A 25 2.71 5.11 8.08
N ALA A 26 2.62 6.34 8.57
CA ALA A 26 1.57 7.30 8.25
C ALA A 26 0.15 6.70 8.39
N GLU A 27 -0.71 6.86 7.39
CA GLU A 27 -2.10 6.36 7.39
C GLU A 27 -2.21 4.84 7.57
N ARG A 28 -1.13 4.09 7.31
CA ARG A 28 -1.10 2.62 7.43
C ARG A 28 -0.71 2.10 8.82
N ALA A 29 -0.32 2.98 9.74
CA ALA A 29 0.17 2.58 11.07
C ALA A 29 -0.83 1.71 11.85
N ALA A 30 -2.13 1.92 11.67
CA ALA A 30 -3.20 1.17 12.33
C ALA A 30 -3.96 0.22 11.38
N LEU A 31 -3.32 -0.17 10.27
CA LEU A 31 -3.95 -1.00 9.23
C LEU A 31 -4.47 -2.33 9.80
N PRO A 32 -5.76 -2.66 9.67
CA PRO A 32 -6.29 -3.96 10.06
C PRO A 32 -5.92 -5.04 9.04
N VAL A 33 -5.97 -6.30 9.45
CA VAL A 33 -5.82 -7.44 8.53
C VAL A 33 -7.00 -7.50 7.56
N TRP A 34 -8.22 -7.28 8.08
CA TRP A 34 -9.43 -7.14 7.27
C TRP A 34 -9.97 -5.72 7.31
N GLU A 35 -10.32 -5.19 6.16
CA GLU A 35 -10.92 -3.87 5.97
C GLU A 35 -12.03 -3.99 4.91
N GLY A 36 -13.26 -4.31 5.34
CA GLY A 36 -14.34 -4.68 4.44
C GLY A 36 -13.94 -5.89 3.56
N LYS A 37 -13.97 -5.73 2.25
CA LYS A 37 -13.52 -6.76 1.30
C LYS A 37 -12.00 -6.78 1.02
N LYS A 38 -11.21 -5.99 1.75
CA LYS A 38 -9.75 -6.00 1.60
C LYS A 38 -9.10 -6.89 2.64
N LEU A 39 -8.18 -7.72 2.19
CA LEU A 39 -7.32 -8.52 3.04
C LEU A 39 -5.88 -8.00 2.95
N ASN A 40 -5.28 -7.70 4.10
CA ASN A 40 -3.91 -7.27 4.25
C ASN A 40 -3.09 -8.34 4.99
N PRO A 41 -2.72 -9.45 4.36
CA PRO A 41 -2.10 -10.59 5.06
C PRO A 41 -0.73 -10.24 5.64
N LEU A 42 -0.07 -9.22 5.09
CA LEU A 42 1.24 -8.74 5.53
C LEU A 42 1.16 -7.55 6.50
N ALA A 43 -0.03 -7.24 7.06
CA ALA A 43 -0.24 -6.04 7.88
C ALA A 43 0.80 -5.86 9.00
N PHE A 44 1.22 -6.95 9.64
CA PHE A 44 2.18 -6.96 10.74
C PHE A 44 3.63 -7.24 10.35
N TRP A 45 3.91 -7.45 9.05
CA TRP A 45 5.27 -7.70 8.58
C TRP A 45 6.07 -6.39 8.48
N SER A 46 7.31 -6.42 8.93
CA SER A 46 8.27 -5.35 8.65
C SER A 46 8.79 -5.43 7.20
N PHE A 47 9.48 -4.38 6.76
CA PHE A 47 10.19 -4.46 5.46
C PHE A 47 11.32 -5.49 5.50
N GLU A 48 11.99 -5.62 6.65
CA GLU A 48 13.02 -6.63 6.86
C GLU A 48 12.48 -8.06 6.74
N ASP A 49 11.30 -8.35 7.30
CA ASP A 49 10.64 -9.64 7.14
C ASP A 49 10.37 -9.96 5.66
N CYS A 50 9.81 -8.99 4.93
CA CYS A 50 9.55 -9.14 3.50
C CYS A 50 10.82 -9.36 2.71
N TRP A 51 11.85 -8.56 2.96
CA TRP A 51 13.14 -8.64 2.25
C TRP A 51 13.85 -9.96 2.52
N SER A 52 13.88 -10.40 3.76
CA SER A 52 14.42 -11.69 4.18
C SER A 52 13.69 -12.86 3.52
N TYR A 53 12.36 -12.79 3.46
CA TYR A 53 11.54 -13.80 2.76
C TYR A 53 11.87 -13.88 1.27
N LEU A 54 11.93 -12.73 0.58
CA LEU A 54 12.26 -12.68 -0.85
C LEU A 54 13.63 -13.33 -1.13
N ARG A 55 14.63 -12.99 -0.34
CA ARG A 55 16.00 -13.52 -0.50
C ARG A 55 16.09 -15.01 -0.16
N LYS A 56 15.50 -15.43 0.95
CA LYS A 56 15.51 -16.83 1.39
C LYS A 56 14.84 -17.77 0.39
N ASN A 57 13.81 -17.30 -0.30
CA ASN A 57 13.01 -18.10 -1.23
C ASN A 57 13.34 -17.82 -2.70
N ASN A 58 14.41 -17.05 -3.00
CA ASN A 58 14.80 -16.65 -4.36
C ASN A 58 13.64 -16.04 -5.17
N VAL A 59 12.79 -15.25 -4.52
CA VAL A 59 11.68 -14.58 -5.19
C VAL A 59 12.23 -13.43 -6.03
N PRO A 60 11.88 -13.33 -7.32
CA PRO A 60 12.28 -12.20 -8.15
C PRO A 60 11.79 -10.87 -7.59
N TYR A 61 12.64 -9.86 -7.62
CA TYR A 61 12.29 -8.48 -7.24
C TYR A 61 12.81 -7.49 -8.28
N HIS A 62 12.31 -6.26 -8.22
CA HIS A 62 12.65 -5.27 -9.23
C HIS A 62 14.11 -4.79 -9.12
N PRO A 63 14.89 -4.76 -10.24
CA PRO A 63 16.31 -4.38 -10.20
C PRO A 63 16.63 -3.00 -9.63
N LEU A 64 15.69 -2.07 -9.63
CA LEU A 64 15.88 -0.74 -9.03
C LEU A 64 16.13 -0.78 -7.52
N HIS A 65 15.77 -1.88 -6.83
CA HIS A 65 16.16 -2.07 -5.44
C HIS A 65 17.68 -2.19 -5.29
N ASP A 66 18.37 -2.82 -6.24
CA ASP A 66 19.82 -2.97 -6.20
C ASP A 66 20.57 -1.64 -6.40
N VAL A 67 19.91 -0.63 -6.94
CA VAL A 67 20.50 0.71 -7.15
C VAL A 67 19.98 1.78 -6.19
N GLY A 68 19.31 1.39 -5.11
CA GLY A 68 18.99 2.25 -3.97
C GLY A 68 17.55 2.72 -3.84
N PHE A 69 16.61 2.17 -4.61
CA PHE A 69 15.19 2.46 -4.42
C PHE A 69 14.56 1.45 -3.47
N SER A 70 14.19 1.88 -2.27
CA SER A 70 13.53 1.03 -1.28
C SER A 70 12.06 0.75 -1.62
N SER A 71 11.41 1.65 -2.33
CA SER A 71 10.03 1.53 -2.80
C SER A 71 9.89 2.16 -4.17
N LEU A 72 9.06 1.58 -5.02
CA LEU A 72 8.86 2.02 -6.39
C LEU A 72 7.51 2.68 -6.58
N GLY A 73 7.47 3.72 -7.40
CA GLY A 73 6.28 4.45 -7.76
C GLY A 73 6.50 5.27 -9.02
N ASP A 74 5.81 6.39 -9.10
CA ASP A 74 5.99 7.32 -10.20
C ASP A 74 7.44 7.85 -10.25
N MET A 75 8.00 7.92 -11.44
CA MET A 75 9.40 8.30 -11.70
C MET A 75 9.73 9.71 -11.19
N HIS A 76 8.78 10.64 -11.30
CA HIS A 76 9.02 12.06 -10.96
C HIS A 76 8.95 12.34 -9.46
N SER A 77 8.26 11.48 -8.70
CA SER A 77 8.05 11.66 -7.27
C SER A 77 8.68 10.58 -6.39
N THR A 78 9.54 9.73 -6.97
CA THR A 78 10.24 8.67 -6.23
C THR A 78 11.75 8.93 -6.26
N LYS A 79 12.38 8.87 -5.09
CA LYS A 79 13.83 9.05 -4.90
C LYS A 79 14.46 7.84 -4.26
N LYS A 80 15.76 7.69 -4.47
CA LYS A 80 16.60 6.73 -3.75
C LYS A 80 16.62 7.08 -2.25
N VAL A 81 16.74 6.06 -1.43
CA VAL A 81 16.78 6.18 0.03
C VAL A 81 18.08 5.53 0.53
N ASP A 82 18.73 6.15 1.51
CA ASP A 82 19.91 5.56 2.14
C ASP A 82 19.55 4.18 2.73
N HIS A 83 20.33 3.16 2.39
CA HIS A 83 20.08 1.79 2.82
C HIS A 83 19.99 1.64 4.35
N LYS A 84 20.64 2.52 5.11
CA LYS A 84 20.60 2.54 6.57
C LYS A 84 19.19 2.77 7.14
N ILE A 85 18.31 3.44 6.39
CA ILE A 85 16.96 3.75 6.83
C ILE A 85 15.89 2.83 6.22
N TRP A 86 16.26 1.95 5.29
CA TRP A 86 15.31 1.06 4.62
C TRP A 86 14.47 0.25 5.60
N PHE A 87 15.09 -0.31 6.64
CA PHE A 87 14.47 -1.21 7.59
C PHE A 87 13.98 -0.50 8.87
N THR A 88 14.03 0.82 8.90
CA THR A 88 13.41 1.61 9.96
C THR A 88 11.91 1.78 9.69
N TYR A 89 11.12 2.02 10.74
CA TYR A 89 9.69 2.27 10.60
C TYR A 89 9.40 3.42 9.62
N GLY A 90 8.61 3.16 8.59
CA GLY A 90 8.32 4.12 7.53
C GLY A 90 9.48 4.39 6.55
N GLY A 91 10.68 3.86 6.79
CA GLY A 91 11.88 4.12 5.98
C GLY A 91 11.77 3.65 4.55
N GLU A 92 11.15 2.49 4.31
CA GLU A 92 10.91 1.97 2.96
C GLU A 92 10.23 3.00 2.04
N ARG A 93 9.26 3.72 2.55
CA ARG A 93 8.46 4.67 1.76
C ARG A 93 8.94 6.11 1.84
N SER A 94 10.01 6.40 2.58
CA SER A 94 10.52 7.77 2.76
C SER A 94 10.94 8.45 1.45
N GLY A 95 11.26 7.68 0.41
CA GLY A 95 11.54 8.19 -0.94
C GLY A 95 10.32 8.39 -1.84
N ARG A 96 9.09 8.13 -1.36
CA ARG A 96 7.86 8.22 -2.15
C ARG A 96 7.18 9.58 -2.04
N PHE A 97 6.41 9.94 -3.07
CA PHE A 97 5.58 11.16 -3.13
C PHE A 97 6.35 12.46 -2.89
N GLN A 98 7.62 12.50 -3.27
CA GLN A 98 8.47 13.69 -3.08
C GLN A 98 7.89 14.91 -3.77
N ASN A 99 7.76 16.02 -3.02
CA ASN A 99 7.20 17.29 -3.47
C ASN A 99 5.72 17.24 -3.93
N LEU A 100 4.99 16.18 -3.57
CA LEU A 100 3.56 16.11 -3.84
C LEU A 100 2.76 16.51 -2.60
N VAL A 101 1.69 17.28 -2.84
CA VAL A 101 0.74 17.71 -1.80
C VAL A 101 -0.67 17.28 -2.15
N ASN A 102 -1.49 17.08 -1.14
CA ASN A 102 -2.92 16.87 -1.27
C ASN A 102 -3.63 18.18 -1.59
N LYS A 103 -4.93 18.11 -1.92
CA LYS A 103 -5.75 19.30 -2.21
C LYS A 103 -5.84 20.28 -1.03
N ASP A 104 -5.67 19.79 0.20
CA ASP A 104 -5.67 20.58 1.44
C ASP A 104 -4.29 21.16 1.81
N GLY A 105 -3.27 20.96 0.96
CA GLY A 105 -1.90 21.45 1.18
C GLY A 105 -1.02 20.55 2.05
N THR A 106 -1.53 19.45 2.60
CA THR A 106 -0.72 18.49 3.36
C THR A 106 0.17 17.64 2.45
N ALA A 107 1.29 17.14 2.98
CA ALA A 107 2.17 16.26 2.21
C ALA A 107 1.43 14.98 1.79
N LYS A 108 1.57 14.58 0.53
CA LYS A 108 0.96 13.37 0.02
C LYS A 108 1.71 12.13 0.51
N THR A 109 0.99 11.17 1.09
CA THR A 109 1.56 9.90 1.59
C THR A 109 0.94 8.67 0.91
N GLU A 110 -0.23 8.83 0.26
CA GLU A 110 -0.98 7.77 -0.40
C GLU A 110 -1.46 8.17 -1.79
N CYS A 111 -1.66 7.18 -2.66
CA CYS A 111 -2.18 7.40 -4.02
C CYS A 111 -3.72 7.53 -4.08
N GLY A 112 -4.41 7.41 -2.96
CA GLY A 112 -5.88 7.51 -2.88
C GLY A 112 -6.65 6.25 -3.32
N ILE A 113 -6.01 5.32 -4.02
CA ILE A 113 -6.67 4.12 -4.55
C ILE A 113 -7.34 3.28 -3.45
N HIS A 114 -6.73 3.23 -2.27
CA HIS A 114 -7.23 2.44 -1.16
C HIS A 114 -8.36 3.14 -0.39
N THR A 115 -8.35 4.46 -0.31
CA THR A 115 -9.33 5.24 0.45
C THR A 115 -10.68 5.35 -0.25
N GLU A 116 -10.69 5.58 -1.57
CA GLU A 116 -11.93 5.71 -2.35
C GLU A 116 -12.67 4.38 -2.49
N ILE A 117 -11.94 3.29 -2.74
CA ILE A 117 -12.54 1.95 -2.87
C ILE A 117 -13.13 1.46 -1.54
N SER A 118 -12.53 1.83 -0.39
CA SER A 118 -13.08 1.49 0.92
C SER A 118 -14.46 2.10 1.16
N LYS A 119 -14.68 3.35 0.72
CA LYS A 119 -15.96 4.04 0.88
C LYS A 119 -17.08 3.34 0.10
N ASP A 120 -16.82 2.95 -1.16
CA ASP A 120 -17.80 2.28 -2.00
C ASP A 120 -18.16 0.88 -1.50
N LEU A 121 -17.22 0.15 -0.90
CA LEU A 121 -17.45 -1.19 -0.36
C LEU A 121 -18.24 -1.16 0.96
N ASN A 122 -18.00 -0.19 1.82
CA ASN A 122 -18.69 -0.06 3.11
C ASN A 122 -20.17 0.38 2.96
N ILE A 123 -20.51 1.15 1.91
CA ILE A 123 -21.89 1.54 1.64
C ILE A 123 -22.79 0.33 1.34
N LYS A 124 -22.23 -0.74 0.75
CA LYS A 124 -23.01 -1.94 0.44
C LYS A 124 -23.30 -2.82 1.66
N GLU A 125 -22.41 -2.85 2.67
CA GLU A 125 -22.65 -3.61 3.90
C GLU A 125 -23.76 -2.98 4.75
N SER A 126 -23.82 -1.65 4.80
CA SER A 126 -24.91 -0.95 5.53
C SER A 126 -26.27 -1.11 4.88
N ALA A 127 -26.35 -1.33 3.56
CA ALA A 127 -27.60 -1.55 2.83
C ALA A 127 -28.12 -3.00 2.91
N SER A 128 -27.26 -3.98 3.22
CA SER A 128 -27.65 -5.40 3.35
C SER A 128 -28.05 -5.79 4.77
N ALA A 129 -27.72 -4.99 5.78
CA ALA A 129 -28.09 -5.22 7.19
C ALA A 129 -29.49 -4.68 7.55
N GLY A 130 -30.24 -4.14 6.61
CA GLY A 130 -31.56 -3.52 6.77
C GLY A 130 -32.72 -4.31 6.15
N LYS A 131 -32.65 -5.66 6.08
CA LYS A 131 -33.80 -6.52 5.69
C LYS A 131 -34.02 -7.60 6.69
#